data_2c006df3238135f5ea1afd88df67d143
#
_entry.id   2c006df3238135f5ea1afd88df67d143
#
_cell.length_a   1.000
_cell.length_b   1.000
_cell.length_c   1.000
_cell.angle_alpha   90.00
_cell.angle_beta   90.00
_cell.angle_gamma   90.00
#
_symmetry.space_group_name_H-M   'P 1'
#
loop_
_entity.id
_entity.type
_entity.pdbx_description
1 polymer ?
#
loop_
_entity_poly.entity_id
_entity_poly.type
_entity_poly.pdbx_seq_one_letter_code
_entity_poly.pdbx_strand_id
1 'polypeptide(L)'
;FLNQESSFDVQFSLIDYDGSHSYARAYLVGLLNTLLVAFIGIILSTILGVIVGVARLSPNYLIERSAAFYVEFFRNIPLLLQIFFWYFAALRALPLPQDAEPIFGVFFLTIKGLFVPAFIWENLNIFLYSILAALISILVIRIYAKKLQENEGKQLPVFTISSTLLIILPLLTFILGGVSLNFEIPVIKQLSTTSFIYEGGLGIPPELIALTLALALYTATFIAECVRAGIQGVSKGQK
;
A
#
# COMPACT_ATOMS: atom_id res chain seq x y z
N PHE A 1 29.30 -7.77 -10.48
CA PHE A 1 28.27 -6.83 -10.96
C PHE A 1 27.37 -6.36 -9.81
N LEU A 2 26.70 -7.26 -9.08
CA LEU A 2 25.71 -6.92 -8.05
C LEU A 2 26.25 -6.06 -6.89
N ASN A 3 27.54 -6.13 -6.60
CA ASN A 3 28.19 -5.39 -5.52
C ASN A 3 28.82 -4.05 -5.99
N GLN A 4 28.71 -3.72 -7.27
CA GLN A 4 29.16 -2.42 -7.79
C GLN A 4 28.11 -1.35 -7.50
N GLU A 5 28.54 -0.08 -7.42
CA GLU A 5 27.66 1.08 -7.27
C GLU A 5 26.75 1.22 -8.49
N SER A 6 25.48 1.53 -8.25
CA SER A 6 24.47 1.62 -9.30
C SER A 6 24.58 2.91 -10.12
N SER A 7 25.06 4.00 -9.51
CA SER A 7 25.24 5.32 -10.11
C SER A 7 23.96 5.98 -10.64
N PHE A 8 22.78 5.54 -10.20
CA PHE A 8 21.50 6.17 -10.52
C PHE A 8 20.57 6.17 -9.29
N ASP A 9 19.68 7.15 -9.22
CA ASP A 9 18.71 7.29 -8.17
C ASP A 9 17.34 6.76 -8.60
N VAL A 10 16.54 6.30 -7.62
CA VAL A 10 15.13 5.91 -7.78
C VAL A 10 14.29 6.91 -6.99
N GLN A 11 13.34 7.57 -7.67
CA GLN A 11 12.52 8.63 -7.07
C GLN A 11 11.70 8.19 -5.86
N PHE A 12 11.31 6.93 -5.81
CA PHE A 12 10.55 6.36 -4.70
C PHE A 12 11.17 5.05 -4.25
N SER A 13 11.47 4.96 -2.97
CA SER A 13 12.02 3.74 -2.37
C SER A 13 11.42 3.53 -0.98
N LEU A 14 11.09 2.29 -0.67
CA LEU A 14 10.61 1.86 0.65
C LEU A 14 11.75 1.63 1.65
N ILE A 15 12.97 1.55 1.15
CA ILE A 15 14.20 1.41 1.93
C ILE A 15 15.16 2.52 1.53
N ASP A 16 16.04 2.90 2.44
CA ASP A 16 17.07 3.92 2.14
C ASP A 16 17.92 3.51 0.93
N TYR A 17 17.93 4.37 -0.10
CA TYR A 17 18.61 4.13 -1.37
C TYR A 17 18.99 5.43 -2.05
N ASP A 18 20.24 5.47 -2.50
CA ASP A 18 20.81 6.49 -3.38
C ASP A 18 21.76 5.85 -4.40
N GLY A 19 22.29 6.66 -5.33
CA GLY A 19 23.17 6.18 -6.41
C GLY A 19 24.52 5.61 -5.93
N SER A 20 24.93 5.78 -4.67
CA SER A 20 26.12 5.18 -4.08
C SER A 20 25.92 3.73 -3.65
N HIS A 21 24.67 3.29 -3.56
CA HIS A 21 24.35 1.91 -3.20
C HIS A 21 24.57 0.93 -4.37
N SER A 22 24.70 -0.35 -4.02
CA SER A 22 24.97 -1.40 -5.00
C SER A 22 23.78 -1.72 -5.90
N TYR A 23 24.05 -2.30 -7.08
CA TYR A 23 23.01 -2.83 -7.98
C TYR A 23 22.09 -3.85 -7.29
N ALA A 24 22.61 -4.66 -6.36
CA ALA A 24 21.77 -5.58 -5.58
C ALA A 24 20.72 -4.83 -4.77
N ARG A 25 21.07 -3.69 -4.17
CA ARG A 25 20.13 -2.86 -3.42
C ARG A 25 19.15 -2.14 -4.35
N ALA A 26 19.62 -1.66 -5.50
CA ALA A 26 18.75 -1.11 -6.56
C ALA A 26 17.69 -2.13 -7.02
N TYR A 27 18.11 -3.37 -7.26
CA TYR A 27 17.18 -4.45 -7.60
C TYR A 27 16.16 -4.73 -6.50
N LEU A 28 16.60 -4.74 -5.23
CA LEU A 28 15.71 -4.91 -4.09
C LEU A 28 14.67 -3.78 -4.01
N VAL A 29 15.06 -2.51 -4.24
CA VAL A 29 14.15 -1.36 -4.31
C VAL A 29 13.12 -1.57 -5.42
N GLY A 30 13.53 -1.97 -6.63
CA GLY A 30 12.63 -2.26 -7.74
C GLY A 30 11.64 -3.39 -7.42
N LEU A 31 12.11 -4.44 -6.76
CA LEU A 31 11.27 -5.57 -6.31
C LEU A 31 10.23 -5.11 -5.28
N LEU A 32 10.65 -4.33 -4.27
CA LEU A 32 9.75 -3.80 -3.24
C LEU A 32 8.70 -2.86 -3.84
N ASN A 33 9.09 -1.97 -4.76
CA ASN A 33 8.15 -1.09 -5.45
C ASN A 33 7.15 -1.89 -6.31
N THR A 34 7.60 -2.95 -6.97
CA THR A 34 6.71 -3.85 -7.72
C THR A 34 5.71 -4.54 -6.81
N LEU A 35 6.15 -5.06 -5.66
CA LEU A 35 5.27 -5.68 -4.67
C LEU A 35 4.28 -4.67 -4.07
N LEU A 36 4.71 -3.43 -3.82
CA LEU A 36 3.83 -2.35 -3.35
C LEU A 36 2.72 -2.05 -4.35
N VAL A 37 3.08 -1.84 -5.63
CA VAL A 37 2.10 -1.58 -6.70
C VAL A 37 1.16 -2.77 -6.87
N ALA A 38 1.68 -4.00 -6.84
CA ALA A 38 0.87 -5.20 -6.92
C ALA A 38 -0.12 -5.30 -5.74
N PHE A 39 0.34 -5.08 -4.52
CA PHE A 39 -0.51 -5.13 -3.33
C PHE A 39 -1.64 -4.09 -3.36
N ILE A 40 -1.30 -2.83 -3.63
CA ILE A 40 -2.30 -1.75 -3.73
C ILE A 40 -3.23 -2.01 -4.92
N GLY A 41 -2.68 -2.40 -6.07
CA GLY A 41 -3.44 -2.70 -7.29
C GLY A 41 -4.44 -3.84 -7.10
N ILE A 42 -4.05 -4.93 -6.39
CA ILE A 42 -4.95 -6.05 -6.07
C ILE A 42 -6.13 -5.58 -5.20
N ILE A 43 -5.86 -4.79 -4.16
CA ILE A 43 -6.91 -4.28 -3.27
C ILE A 43 -7.88 -3.39 -4.07
N LEU A 44 -7.36 -2.39 -4.78
CA LEU A 44 -8.18 -1.44 -5.52
C LEU A 44 -8.98 -2.14 -6.64
N SER A 45 -8.33 -3.02 -7.41
CA SER A 45 -8.98 -3.75 -8.50
C SER A 45 -10.06 -4.72 -7.99
N THR A 46 -9.83 -5.34 -6.83
CA THR A 46 -10.81 -6.26 -6.23
C THR A 46 -12.04 -5.48 -5.77
N ILE A 47 -11.86 -4.40 -5.03
CA ILE A 47 -12.98 -3.57 -4.55
C ILE A 47 -13.78 -3.03 -5.73
N LEU A 48 -13.11 -2.40 -6.69
CA LEU A 48 -13.76 -1.82 -7.87
C LEU A 48 -14.41 -2.91 -8.75
N GLY A 49 -13.73 -4.03 -8.96
CA GLY A 49 -14.22 -5.14 -9.75
C GLY A 49 -15.47 -5.80 -9.16
N VAL A 50 -15.53 -5.97 -7.84
CA VAL A 50 -16.74 -6.47 -7.15
C VAL A 50 -17.88 -5.48 -7.32
N ILE A 51 -17.66 -4.18 -7.08
CA ILE A 51 -18.69 -3.15 -7.22
C ILE A 51 -19.24 -3.13 -8.65
N VAL A 52 -18.35 -3.09 -9.66
CA VAL A 52 -18.74 -3.06 -11.07
C VAL A 52 -19.42 -4.36 -11.49
N GLY A 53 -18.93 -5.52 -11.03
CA GLY A 53 -19.51 -6.83 -11.33
C GLY A 53 -20.94 -6.97 -10.81
N VAL A 54 -21.20 -6.50 -9.58
CA VAL A 54 -22.57 -6.45 -9.01
C VAL A 54 -23.42 -5.41 -9.73
N ALA A 55 -22.89 -4.24 -10.05
CA ALA A 55 -23.60 -3.18 -10.78
C ALA A 55 -24.09 -3.65 -12.17
N ARG A 56 -23.35 -4.53 -12.85
CA ARG A 56 -23.74 -5.14 -14.13
C ARG A 56 -24.93 -6.12 -14.01
N LEU A 57 -25.32 -6.48 -12.81
CA LEU A 57 -26.50 -7.32 -12.55
C LEU A 57 -27.69 -6.49 -12.03
N SER A 58 -27.55 -5.18 -11.96
CA SER A 58 -28.60 -4.27 -11.49
C SER A 58 -29.83 -4.33 -12.39
N PRO A 59 -31.06 -4.33 -11.84
CA PRO A 59 -32.28 -4.16 -12.61
C PRO A 59 -32.42 -2.73 -13.16
N ASN A 60 -31.66 -1.79 -12.65
CA ASN A 60 -31.65 -0.42 -13.15
C ASN A 60 -30.79 -0.34 -14.43
N TYR A 61 -31.45 -0.01 -15.56
CA TYR A 61 -30.80 0.08 -16.87
C TYR A 61 -29.60 1.02 -16.92
N LEU A 62 -29.66 2.17 -16.22
CA LEU A 62 -28.56 3.14 -16.24
C LEU A 62 -27.32 2.60 -15.52
N ILE A 63 -27.51 1.97 -14.36
CA ILE A 63 -26.40 1.37 -13.58
C ILE A 63 -25.77 0.22 -14.37
N GLU A 64 -26.59 -0.70 -14.88
CA GLU A 64 -26.09 -1.82 -15.68
C GLU A 64 -25.32 -1.34 -16.91
N ARG A 65 -25.87 -0.36 -17.65
CA ARG A 65 -25.24 0.14 -18.89
C ARG A 65 -23.96 0.90 -18.64
N SER A 66 -23.91 1.70 -17.57
CA SER A 66 -22.67 2.40 -17.17
C SER A 66 -21.57 1.44 -16.75
N ALA A 67 -21.91 0.40 -15.99
CA ALA A 67 -20.95 -0.62 -15.59
C ALA A 67 -20.49 -1.47 -16.79
N ALA A 68 -21.37 -1.78 -17.74
CA ALA A 68 -21.01 -2.45 -18.98
C ALA A 68 -20.06 -1.61 -19.83
N PHE A 69 -20.36 -0.33 -20.00
CA PHE A 69 -19.50 0.62 -20.73
C PHE A 69 -18.11 0.71 -20.10
N TYR A 70 -18.01 0.81 -18.77
CA TYR A 70 -16.72 0.81 -18.07
C TYR A 70 -15.88 -0.43 -18.43
N VAL A 71 -16.47 -1.62 -18.34
CA VAL A 71 -15.76 -2.87 -18.63
C VAL A 71 -15.32 -2.94 -20.10
N GLU A 72 -16.19 -2.61 -21.03
CA GLU A 72 -15.89 -2.62 -22.47
C GLU A 72 -14.80 -1.59 -22.81
N PHE A 73 -14.90 -0.38 -22.27
CA PHE A 73 -13.96 0.70 -22.53
C PHE A 73 -12.54 0.33 -22.07
N PHE A 74 -12.38 -0.04 -20.80
CA PHE A 74 -11.04 -0.34 -20.26
C PHE A 74 -10.43 -1.63 -20.80
N ARG A 75 -11.23 -2.63 -21.18
CA ARG A 75 -10.71 -3.86 -21.80
C ARG A 75 -10.26 -3.67 -23.25
N ASN A 76 -10.89 -2.78 -23.98
CA ASN A 76 -10.56 -2.54 -25.38
C ASN A 76 -9.36 -1.61 -25.58
N ILE A 77 -8.92 -0.90 -24.54
CA ILE A 77 -7.73 -0.06 -24.58
C ILE A 77 -6.53 -0.84 -24.05
N PRO A 78 -5.44 -0.96 -24.81
CA PRO A 78 -4.20 -1.58 -24.31
C PRO A 78 -3.72 -0.93 -23.01
N LEU A 79 -3.30 -1.75 -22.03
CA LEU A 79 -2.87 -1.26 -20.72
C LEU A 79 -1.78 -0.19 -20.81
N LEU A 80 -0.83 -0.34 -21.74
CA LEU A 80 0.24 0.65 -21.94
C LEU A 80 -0.28 2.03 -22.31
N LEU A 81 -1.32 2.10 -23.15
CA LEU A 81 -1.96 3.37 -23.51
C LEU A 81 -2.69 3.99 -22.32
N GLN A 82 -3.28 3.18 -21.45
CA GLN A 82 -3.88 3.67 -20.21
C GLN A 82 -2.83 4.27 -19.27
N ILE A 83 -1.66 3.63 -19.12
CA ILE A 83 -0.54 4.17 -18.32
C ILE A 83 -0.10 5.52 -18.88
N PHE A 84 0.08 5.64 -20.21
CA PHE A 84 0.46 6.90 -20.87
C PHE A 84 -0.60 7.98 -20.69
N PHE A 85 -1.89 7.64 -20.82
CA PHE A 85 -2.97 8.58 -20.58
C PHE A 85 -2.92 9.13 -19.14
N TRP A 86 -2.83 8.27 -18.13
CA TRP A 86 -2.77 8.69 -16.74
C TRP A 86 -1.54 9.55 -16.47
N TYR A 87 -0.38 9.17 -16.98
CA TYR A 87 0.85 9.90 -16.75
C TYR A 87 0.91 11.24 -17.50
N PHE A 88 0.71 11.21 -18.82
CA PHE A 88 0.91 12.40 -19.67
C PHE A 88 -0.31 13.30 -19.79
N ALA A 89 -1.52 12.75 -19.82
CA ALA A 89 -2.72 13.54 -19.97
C ALA A 89 -3.34 13.97 -18.64
N ALA A 90 -3.50 13.03 -17.68
CA ALA A 90 -4.17 13.32 -16.43
C ALA A 90 -3.21 13.99 -15.40
N LEU A 91 -2.07 13.36 -15.10
CA LEU A 91 -1.18 13.86 -14.03
C LEU A 91 -0.37 15.09 -14.45
N ARG A 92 -0.02 15.24 -15.72
CA ARG A 92 0.66 16.44 -16.22
C ARG A 92 -0.24 17.67 -16.36
N ALA A 93 -1.55 17.49 -16.33
CA ALA A 93 -2.51 18.59 -16.31
C ALA A 93 -2.75 19.17 -14.89
N LEU A 94 -2.16 18.56 -13.86
CA LEU A 94 -2.27 19.02 -12.48
C LEU A 94 -1.47 20.32 -12.23
N PRO A 95 -1.82 21.08 -11.19
CA PRO A 95 -1.14 22.32 -10.86
C PRO A 95 0.33 22.11 -10.48
N LEU A 96 1.13 23.17 -10.64
CA LEU A 96 2.48 23.23 -10.10
C LEU A 96 2.43 23.22 -8.56
N PRO A 97 3.52 22.80 -7.88
CA PRO A 97 3.53 22.76 -6.41
C PRO A 97 3.17 24.07 -5.74
N GLN A 98 3.60 25.22 -6.29
CA GLN A 98 3.29 26.55 -5.76
C GLN A 98 1.84 26.99 -5.92
N ASP A 99 1.15 26.41 -6.91
CA ASP A 99 -0.23 26.78 -7.26
C ASP A 99 -1.26 25.77 -6.74
N ALA A 100 -0.79 24.71 -6.07
CA ALA A 100 -1.63 23.64 -5.60
C ALA A 100 -2.30 23.98 -4.27
N GLU A 101 -3.62 23.92 -4.25
CA GLU A 101 -4.39 24.02 -3.01
C GLU A 101 -4.45 22.68 -2.28
N PRO A 102 -4.36 22.68 -0.95
CA PRO A 102 -4.44 21.45 -0.17
C PRO A 102 -5.87 20.88 -0.19
N ILE A 103 -5.99 19.63 -0.58
CA ILE A 103 -7.24 18.86 -0.49
C ILE A 103 -7.44 18.46 0.98
N PHE A 104 -8.58 18.81 1.57
CA PHE A 104 -8.87 18.65 3.00
C PHE A 104 -7.81 19.25 3.93
N GLY A 105 -7.01 20.21 3.44
CA GLY A 105 -6.00 20.91 4.24
C GLY A 105 -4.70 20.15 4.48
N VAL A 106 -4.57 18.90 4.00
CA VAL A 106 -3.42 18.02 4.34
C VAL A 106 -2.84 17.23 3.15
N PHE A 107 -3.58 17.13 2.04
CA PHE A 107 -3.12 16.40 0.85
C PHE A 107 -2.83 17.38 -0.29
N PHE A 108 -1.74 17.16 -1.01
CA PHE A 108 -1.43 17.96 -2.18
C PHE A 108 -1.27 17.05 -3.40
N LEU A 109 -2.06 17.34 -4.44
CA LEU A 109 -1.99 16.64 -5.72
C LEU A 109 -1.46 17.59 -6.78
N THR A 110 -0.27 17.31 -7.30
CA THR A 110 0.48 18.20 -8.20
C THR A 110 1.10 17.40 -9.36
N ILE A 111 1.67 18.11 -10.33
CA ILE A 111 2.46 17.48 -11.39
C ILE A 111 3.66 16.67 -10.86
N LYS A 112 4.13 16.93 -9.63
CA LYS A 112 5.20 16.19 -8.97
C LYS A 112 4.72 14.94 -8.25
N GLY A 113 3.41 14.71 -8.21
CA GLY A 113 2.78 13.57 -7.57
C GLY A 113 1.80 13.94 -6.47
N LEU A 114 1.47 12.96 -5.67
CA LEU A 114 0.58 13.07 -4.51
C LEU A 114 1.42 13.12 -3.23
N PHE A 115 1.23 14.18 -2.45
CA PHE A 115 1.85 14.33 -1.14
C PHE A 115 0.79 14.12 -0.07
N VAL A 116 1.05 13.17 0.82
CA VAL A 116 0.13 12.76 1.88
C VAL A 116 0.80 12.92 3.24
N PRO A 117 0.02 13.15 4.31
CA PRO A 117 0.57 13.07 5.66
C PRO A 117 1.18 11.69 5.91
N ALA A 118 2.29 11.67 6.61
CA ALA A 118 2.99 10.43 6.94
C ALA A 118 3.15 10.27 8.45
N PHE A 119 3.11 9.02 8.89
CA PHE A 119 3.52 8.65 10.22
C PHE A 119 5.00 8.27 10.17
N ILE A 120 5.82 9.06 10.85
CA ILE A 120 7.26 8.80 10.97
C ILE A 120 7.51 8.11 12.29
N TRP A 121 8.11 6.94 12.20
CA TRP A 121 8.49 6.14 13.35
C TRP A 121 9.91 6.50 13.77
N GLU A 122 10.06 7.04 14.95
CA GLU A 122 11.39 7.15 15.55
C GLU A 122 11.70 5.86 16.30
N ASN A 123 12.92 5.38 16.12
CA ASN A 123 13.42 4.16 16.77
C ASN A 123 12.59 2.90 16.46
N LEU A 124 12.10 2.76 15.21
CA LEU A 124 11.36 1.58 14.76
C LEU A 124 12.05 0.25 15.12
N ASN A 125 13.38 0.24 15.16
CA ASN A 125 14.15 -0.94 15.55
C ASN A 125 13.79 -1.45 16.94
N ILE A 126 13.54 -0.55 17.92
CA ILE A 126 13.13 -0.93 19.28
C ILE A 126 11.79 -1.64 19.25
N PHE A 127 10.85 -1.14 18.44
CA PHE A 127 9.56 -1.78 18.24
C PHE A 127 9.70 -3.17 17.61
N LEU A 128 10.49 -3.31 16.56
CA LEU A 128 10.75 -4.59 15.91
C LEU A 128 11.43 -5.60 16.84
N TYR A 129 12.40 -5.15 17.66
CA TYR A 129 13.05 -5.99 18.67
C TYR A 129 12.06 -6.43 19.76
N SER A 130 11.11 -5.60 20.14
CA SER A 130 10.06 -5.98 21.09
C SER A 130 9.15 -7.08 20.57
N ILE A 131 8.77 -7.01 19.27
CA ILE A 131 8.00 -8.06 18.59
C ILE A 131 8.82 -9.36 18.54
N LEU A 132 10.10 -9.28 18.17
CA LEU A 132 10.98 -10.45 18.13
C LEU A 132 11.09 -11.09 19.52
N ALA A 133 11.29 -10.28 20.57
CA ALA A 133 11.34 -10.76 21.96
C ALA A 133 10.01 -11.41 22.36
N ALA A 134 8.86 -10.86 21.97
CA ALA A 134 7.56 -11.46 22.21
C ALA A 134 7.44 -12.84 21.53
N LEU A 135 7.84 -12.95 20.26
CA LEU A 135 7.81 -14.22 19.52
C LEU A 135 8.71 -15.29 20.15
N ILE A 136 9.93 -14.92 20.56
CA ILE A 136 10.85 -15.83 21.25
C ILE A 136 10.24 -16.27 22.57
N SER A 137 9.68 -15.35 23.36
CA SER A 137 9.04 -15.66 24.64
C SER A 137 7.85 -16.61 24.47
N ILE A 138 7.03 -16.40 23.43
CA ILE A 138 5.91 -17.29 23.08
C ILE A 138 6.42 -18.71 22.76
N LEU A 139 7.50 -18.81 21.99
CA LEU A 139 8.09 -20.11 21.66
C LEU A 139 8.56 -20.85 22.93
N VAL A 140 9.26 -20.16 23.83
CA VAL A 140 9.74 -20.71 25.11
C VAL A 140 8.55 -21.17 25.96
N ILE A 141 7.51 -20.34 26.08
CA ILE A 141 6.31 -20.67 26.87
C ILE A 141 5.58 -21.89 26.29
N ARG A 142 5.48 -22.02 24.96
CA ARG A 142 4.86 -23.20 24.34
C ARG A 142 5.64 -24.48 24.65
N ILE A 143 6.97 -24.43 24.58
CA ILE A 143 7.83 -25.58 24.92
C ILE A 143 7.67 -25.95 26.41
N TYR A 144 7.67 -24.92 27.27
CA TYR A 144 7.50 -25.13 28.72
C TYR A 144 6.11 -25.69 29.07
N ALA A 145 5.06 -25.13 28.49
CA ALA A 145 3.68 -25.59 28.68
C ALA A 145 3.48 -27.05 28.27
N LYS A 146 4.11 -27.45 27.14
CA LYS A 146 4.08 -28.84 26.67
C LYS A 146 4.75 -29.78 27.70
N LYS A 147 5.94 -29.42 28.22
CA LYS A 147 6.66 -30.21 29.25
C LYS A 147 5.85 -30.29 30.55
N LEU A 148 5.21 -29.18 30.95
CA LEU A 148 4.40 -29.15 32.18
C LEU A 148 3.16 -30.06 32.06
N GLN A 149 2.54 -30.07 30.88
CA GLN A 149 1.40 -30.95 30.59
C GLN A 149 1.81 -32.42 30.57
N GLU A 150 2.97 -32.76 30.00
CA GLU A 150 3.47 -34.13 29.93
C GLU A 150 3.91 -34.66 31.35
N ASN A 151 4.51 -33.80 32.19
CA ASN A 151 5.07 -34.22 33.49
C ASN A 151 4.04 -34.14 34.63
N GLU A 152 3.18 -33.13 34.65
CA GLU A 152 2.32 -32.82 35.80
C GLU A 152 0.82 -32.82 35.43
N GLY A 153 0.48 -33.00 34.15
CA GLY A 153 -0.92 -32.96 33.68
C GLY A 153 -1.55 -31.54 33.72
N LYS A 154 -0.79 -30.51 34.07
CA LYS A 154 -1.29 -29.13 34.16
C LYS A 154 -1.36 -28.45 32.78
N GLN A 155 -2.47 -27.80 32.48
CA GLN A 155 -2.66 -27.04 31.25
C GLN A 155 -2.51 -25.55 31.54
N LEU A 156 -1.56 -24.89 30.84
CA LEU A 156 -1.44 -23.44 30.86
C LEU A 156 -2.32 -22.82 29.76
N PRO A 157 -2.91 -21.63 29.99
CA PRO A 157 -3.65 -20.90 28.97
C PRO A 157 -2.71 -20.23 27.95
N VAL A 158 -2.01 -21.05 27.16
CA VAL A 158 -0.94 -20.59 26.25
C VAL A 158 -1.44 -19.54 25.28
N PHE A 159 -2.67 -19.65 24.79
CA PHE A 159 -3.25 -18.68 23.86
C PHE A 159 -3.35 -17.28 24.51
N THR A 160 -3.91 -17.21 25.71
CA THR A 160 -4.07 -15.93 26.44
C THR A 160 -2.71 -15.31 26.74
N ILE A 161 -1.76 -16.08 27.26
CA ILE A 161 -0.41 -15.60 27.58
C ILE A 161 0.30 -15.11 26.31
N SER A 162 0.21 -15.86 25.21
CA SER A 162 0.83 -15.49 23.94
C SER A 162 0.25 -14.20 23.36
N SER A 163 -1.07 -14.07 23.37
CA SER A 163 -1.76 -12.84 22.87
C SER A 163 -1.40 -11.63 23.73
N THR A 164 -1.35 -11.81 25.05
CA THR A 164 -0.98 -10.75 25.99
C THR A 164 0.45 -10.27 25.75
N LEU A 165 1.41 -11.18 25.61
CA LEU A 165 2.81 -10.83 25.33
C LEU A 165 2.99 -10.13 24.00
N LEU A 166 2.29 -10.59 22.94
CA LEU A 166 2.38 -10.01 21.61
C LEU A 166 1.84 -8.56 21.56
N ILE A 167 0.94 -8.21 22.47
CA ILE A 167 0.38 -6.85 22.58
C ILE A 167 1.17 -6.01 23.57
N ILE A 168 1.44 -6.54 24.77
CA ILE A 168 2.03 -5.75 25.86
C ILE A 168 3.50 -5.36 25.57
N LEU A 169 4.34 -6.27 25.05
CA LEU A 169 5.74 -5.93 24.82
C LEU A 169 5.92 -4.77 23.82
N PRO A 170 5.30 -4.78 22.64
CA PRO A 170 5.37 -3.63 21.74
C PRO A 170 4.73 -2.36 22.34
N LEU A 171 3.61 -2.49 23.07
CA LEU A 171 2.95 -1.35 23.69
C LEU A 171 3.83 -0.68 24.76
N LEU A 172 4.58 -1.45 25.52
CA LEU A 172 5.53 -0.93 26.51
C LEU A 172 6.61 -0.04 25.87
N THR A 173 7.03 -0.32 24.64
CA THR A 173 8.02 0.52 23.95
C THR A 173 7.52 1.95 23.69
N PHE A 174 6.21 2.13 23.47
CA PHE A 174 5.58 3.44 23.39
C PHE A 174 5.46 4.11 24.77
N ILE A 175 5.00 3.37 25.77
CA ILE A 175 4.78 3.89 27.12
C ILE A 175 6.10 4.35 27.76
N LEU A 176 7.17 3.60 27.54
CA LEU A 176 8.51 3.93 28.07
C LEU A 176 9.25 5.00 27.22
N GLY A 177 8.63 5.53 26.17
CA GLY A 177 9.22 6.55 25.31
C GLY A 177 10.36 6.05 24.43
N GLY A 178 10.51 4.72 24.29
CA GLY A 178 11.52 4.12 23.41
C GLY A 178 11.19 4.25 21.91
N VAL A 179 9.90 4.40 21.60
CA VAL A 179 9.37 4.56 20.23
C VAL A 179 8.40 5.73 20.23
N SER A 180 8.51 6.59 19.24
CA SER A 180 7.52 7.64 19.00
C SER A 180 6.96 7.54 17.59
N LEU A 181 5.71 7.97 17.44
CA LEU A 181 5.00 8.05 16.19
C LEU A 181 4.64 9.51 15.94
N ASN A 182 5.40 10.16 15.08
CA ASN A 182 5.19 11.55 14.71
C ASN A 182 4.32 11.64 13.45
N PHE A 183 3.35 12.53 13.48
CA PHE A 183 2.49 12.80 12.33
C PHE A 183 2.99 14.04 11.61
N GLU A 184 3.53 13.86 10.40
CA GLU A 184 4.02 14.96 9.59
C GLU A 184 3.07 15.24 8.44
N ILE A 185 2.71 16.52 8.30
CA ILE A 185 1.93 17.02 7.17
C ILE A 185 2.90 17.62 6.15
N PRO A 186 2.74 17.33 4.84
CA PRO A 186 3.56 17.95 3.82
C PRO A 186 3.35 19.47 3.80
N VAL A 187 4.44 20.22 3.84
CA VAL A 187 4.46 21.69 3.78
C VAL A 187 5.27 22.14 2.59
N ILE A 188 4.76 23.13 1.85
CA ILE A 188 5.48 23.70 0.72
C ILE A 188 6.65 24.53 1.24
N LYS A 189 7.86 24.21 0.78
CA LYS A 189 9.07 24.97 1.06
C LYS A 189 9.66 25.51 -0.24
N GLN A 190 9.92 26.80 -0.27
CA GLN A 190 10.60 27.42 -1.37
C GLN A 190 12.13 27.23 -1.22
N LEU A 191 12.73 26.55 -2.19
CA LEU A 191 14.16 26.27 -2.20
C LEU A 191 14.94 27.40 -2.92
N SER A 192 14.33 27.96 -3.97
CA SER A 192 14.84 29.10 -4.73
C SER A 192 13.66 29.89 -5.29
N THR A 193 13.94 31.02 -5.98
CA THR A 193 12.91 31.86 -6.62
C THR A 193 11.94 31.10 -7.54
N THR A 194 12.37 29.96 -8.09
CA THR A 194 11.58 29.16 -9.05
C THR A 194 11.40 27.69 -8.65
N SER A 195 12.02 27.26 -7.54
CA SER A 195 11.98 25.86 -7.11
C SER A 195 11.25 25.70 -5.79
N PHE A 196 10.20 24.89 -5.82
CA PHE A 196 9.38 24.52 -4.67
C PHE A 196 9.46 23.02 -4.44
N ILE A 197 9.59 22.61 -3.19
CA ILE A 197 9.53 21.23 -2.74
C ILE A 197 8.53 21.08 -1.61
N TYR A 198 8.05 19.86 -1.38
CA TYR A 198 7.31 19.52 -0.17
C TYR A 198 8.30 18.95 0.85
N GLU A 199 8.25 19.45 2.07
CA GLU A 199 8.99 18.96 3.22
C GLU A 199 8.00 18.29 4.19
N GLY A 200 8.40 17.16 4.75
CA GLY A 200 7.51 16.33 5.57
C GLY A 200 6.50 15.51 4.75
N GLY A 201 5.81 14.62 5.43
CA GLY A 201 4.86 13.72 4.79
C GLY A 201 5.51 12.67 3.87
N LEU A 202 4.70 12.00 3.07
CA LEU A 202 5.11 11.02 2.07
C LEU A 202 4.78 11.52 0.67
N GLY A 203 5.80 11.65 -0.18
CA GLY A 203 5.63 11.97 -1.61
C GLY A 203 5.51 10.71 -2.45
N ILE A 204 4.40 10.57 -3.19
CA ILE A 204 4.14 9.48 -4.12
C ILE A 204 4.32 10.02 -5.54
N PRO A 205 5.33 9.58 -6.29
CA PRO A 205 5.62 10.12 -7.62
C PRO A 205 4.51 9.80 -8.64
N PRO A 206 4.35 10.63 -9.67
CA PRO A 206 3.30 10.47 -10.66
C PRO A 206 3.39 9.16 -11.44
N GLU A 207 4.59 8.63 -11.65
CA GLU A 207 4.83 7.33 -12.30
C GLU A 207 4.16 6.19 -11.54
N LEU A 208 4.31 6.16 -10.22
CA LEU A 208 3.73 5.12 -9.37
C LEU A 208 2.21 5.24 -9.31
N ILE A 209 1.68 6.47 -9.30
CA ILE A 209 0.24 6.72 -9.33
C ILE A 209 -0.36 6.26 -10.67
N ALA A 210 0.24 6.67 -11.79
CA ALA A 210 -0.23 6.31 -13.13
C ALA A 210 -0.25 4.79 -13.33
N LEU A 211 0.83 4.12 -12.95
CA LEU A 211 0.94 2.67 -13.05
C LEU A 211 -0.11 1.96 -12.19
N THR A 212 -0.25 2.38 -10.94
CA THR A 212 -1.22 1.77 -10.00
C THR A 212 -2.66 1.98 -10.47
N LEU A 213 -3.02 3.20 -10.92
CA LEU A 213 -4.35 3.49 -11.45
C LEU A 213 -4.67 2.68 -12.70
N ALA A 214 -3.77 2.66 -13.67
CA ALA A 214 -3.98 1.91 -14.90
C ALA A 214 -4.16 0.41 -14.62
N LEU A 215 -3.29 -0.18 -13.81
CA LEU A 215 -3.38 -1.59 -13.41
C LEU A 215 -4.68 -1.88 -12.65
N ALA A 216 -5.05 -1.04 -11.68
CA ALA A 216 -6.24 -1.24 -10.89
C ALA A 216 -7.52 -1.16 -11.75
N LEU A 217 -7.66 -0.13 -12.59
CA LEU A 217 -8.83 0.07 -13.45
C LEU A 217 -8.94 -1.04 -14.50
N TYR A 218 -7.83 -1.42 -15.12
CA TYR A 218 -7.80 -2.50 -16.11
C TYR A 218 -8.14 -3.86 -15.49
N THR A 219 -7.48 -4.23 -14.38
CA THR A 219 -7.68 -5.52 -13.72
C THR A 219 -9.08 -5.64 -13.11
N ALA A 220 -9.65 -4.55 -12.62
CA ALA A 220 -11.02 -4.52 -12.09
C ALA A 220 -12.06 -4.99 -13.13
N THR A 221 -11.83 -4.79 -14.41
CA THR A 221 -12.76 -5.24 -15.47
C THR A 221 -12.83 -6.76 -15.56
N PHE A 222 -11.71 -7.45 -15.41
CA PHE A 222 -11.67 -8.92 -15.40
C PHE A 222 -12.32 -9.50 -14.14
N ILE A 223 -12.05 -8.88 -12.99
CA ILE A 223 -12.68 -9.27 -11.73
C ILE A 223 -14.21 -9.06 -11.81
N ALA A 224 -14.67 -7.94 -12.41
CA ALA A 224 -16.08 -7.67 -12.60
C ALA A 224 -16.77 -8.76 -13.43
N GLU A 225 -16.13 -9.24 -14.50
CA GLU A 225 -16.66 -10.35 -15.29
C GLU A 225 -16.69 -11.66 -14.50
N CYS A 226 -15.64 -11.96 -13.73
CA CYS A 226 -15.63 -13.15 -12.88
C CYS A 226 -16.77 -13.11 -11.82
N VAL A 227 -16.96 -11.95 -11.17
CA VAL A 227 -18.04 -11.76 -10.19
C VAL A 227 -19.41 -11.92 -10.85
N ARG A 228 -19.64 -11.25 -11.99
CA ARG A 228 -20.90 -11.38 -12.75
C ARG A 228 -21.19 -12.82 -13.15
N ALA A 229 -20.20 -13.50 -13.73
CA ALA A 229 -20.33 -14.89 -14.15
C ALA A 229 -20.59 -15.84 -12.97
N GLY A 230 -19.88 -15.63 -11.85
CA GLY A 230 -20.07 -16.42 -10.63
C GLY A 230 -21.49 -16.30 -10.06
N ILE A 231 -22.03 -15.07 -9.99
CA ILE A 231 -23.40 -14.84 -9.49
C ILE A 231 -24.45 -15.43 -10.45
N GLN A 232 -24.25 -15.32 -11.77
CA GLN A 232 -25.16 -15.88 -12.77
C GLN A 232 -25.11 -17.41 -12.84
N GLY A 233 -23.96 -18.02 -12.50
CA GLY A 233 -23.79 -19.48 -12.48
C GLY A 233 -24.53 -20.18 -11.34
N VAL A 234 -24.98 -19.45 -10.31
CA VAL A 234 -25.76 -20.04 -9.21
C VAL A 234 -27.18 -20.37 -9.69
N SER A 235 -27.60 -21.59 -9.47
CA SER A 235 -28.94 -22.07 -9.87
C SER A 235 -30.07 -21.29 -9.18
N LYS A 236 -31.20 -21.10 -9.90
CA LYS A 236 -32.38 -20.35 -9.36
C LYS A 236 -32.92 -20.92 -8.06
N GLY A 237 -32.68 -22.20 -7.78
CA GLY A 237 -33.13 -22.86 -6.54
C GLY A 237 -32.22 -22.63 -5.32
N GLN A 238 -31.08 -21.96 -5.54
CA GLN A 238 -30.11 -21.60 -4.48
C GLN A 238 -30.02 -20.08 -4.27
N LYS A 239 -30.79 -19.31 -4.97
CA LYS A 239 -30.99 -17.86 -4.81
C LYS A 239 -32.23 -17.61 -3.89
#